data_dedfaa650211ed1904fd1e11f676c457
#
_entry.id   dedfaa650211ed1904fd1e11f676c457
#
_cell.length_a   1.000
_cell.length_b   1.000
_cell.length_c   1.000
_cell.angle_alpha   90.00
_cell.angle_beta   90.00
_cell.angle_gamma   90.00
#
_symmetry.space_group_name_H-M   'P 1'
#
loop_
_entity.id
_entity.type
_entity.pdbx_description
1 polymer ?
#
loop_
_entity_poly.entity_id
_entity_poly.type
_entity_poly.pdbx_seq_one_letter_code
_entity_poly.pdbx_strand_id
1 'polypeptide(L)'
;MRCTPNPVHWAVLIVVLVTFIAICGCTGYGPSTPPATTQTQVPGATTVNIQNFAFNPASISVPKGTTVTWVNQDTSDHQIINDAQGSIAQGALFTSNSLPKGASYSFTFENPGTYPYHCSIHPSMKATVIVT
;
A
#
# COMPACT_ATOMS: atom_id res chain seq x y z
N MET A 1 17.06 -62.72 -7.04
CA MET A 1 17.00 -62.37 -8.46
C MET A 1 17.38 -60.93 -8.63
N ARG A 2 18.57 -60.63 -9.14
CA ARG A 2 19.03 -59.27 -9.39
C ARG A 2 18.71 -58.89 -10.83
N CYS A 3 17.76 -58.02 -11.06
CA CYS A 3 17.54 -57.46 -12.39
C CYS A 3 18.60 -56.44 -12.71
N THR A 4 19.51 -56.77 -13.61
CA THR A 4 20.49 -55.82 -14.18
C THR A 4 19.81 -55.03 -15.31
N PRO A 5 19.83 -53.74 -15.32
CA PRO A 5 19.26 -52.94 -16.40
C PRO A 5 20.11 -53.10 -17.67
N ASN A 6 19.44 -53.30 -18.78
CA ASN A 6 20.03 -53.51 -20.09
C ASN A 6 20.66 -52.20 -20.60
N PRO A 7 21.92 -52.22 -21.11
CA PRO A 7 22.67 -51.01 -21.49
C PRO A 7 22.04 -50.23 -22.63
N VAL A 8 21.13 -50.85 -23.39
CA VAL A 8 20.45 -50.16 -24.51
C VAL A 8 19.44 -49.11 -24.03
N HIS A 9 18.89 -49.26 -22.82
CA HIS A 9 17.91 -48.30 -22.27
C HIS A 9 18.56 -47.03 -21.76
N TRP A 10 19.84 -47.05 -21.40
CA TRP A 10 20.56 -45.86 -20.96
C TRP A 10 20.90 -44.93 -22.11
N ALA A 11 21.21 -45.45 -23.29
CA ALA A 11 21.53 -44.65 -24.46
C ALA A 11 20.31 -43.85 -24.96
N VAL A 12 19.11 -44.41 -24.86
CA VAL A 12 17.86 -43.74 -25.26
C VAL A 12 17.47 -42.65 -24.25
N LEU A 13 17.68 -42.93 -22.94
CA LEU A 13 17.41 -41.93 -21.89
C LEU A 13 18.33 -40.69 -21.96
N ILE A 14 19.61 -40.89 -22.33
CA ILE A 14 20.55 -39.76 -22.44
C ILE A 14 20.22 -38.89 -23.66
N VAL A 15 19.78 -39.48 -24.79
CA VAL A 15 19.39 -38.73 -26.00
C VAL A 15 18.12 -37.92 -25.77
N VAL A 16 17.16 -38.43 -25.00
CA VAL A 16 15.93 -37.71 -24.65
C VAL A 16 16.21 -36.59 -23.66
N LEU A 17 17.21 -36.73 -22.75
CA LEU A 17 17.54 -35.73 -21.77
C LEU A 17 18.29 -34.51 -22.37
N VAL A 18 19.07 -34.72 -23.45
CA VAL A 18 19.85 -33.65 -24.10
C VAL A 18 18.99 -32.73 -24.99
N THR A 19 17.86 -33.24 -25.51
CA THR A 19 16.95 -32.44 -26.34
C THR A 19 16.00 -31.56 -25.56
N PHE A 20 15.88 -31.72 -24.21
CA PHE A 20 14.95 -30.92 -23.38
C PHE A 20 15.60 -29.76 -22.66
N ILE A 21 16.90 -29.49 -22.83
CA ILE A 21 17.64 -28.41 -22.09
C ILE A 21 17.60 -27.05 -22.85
N ALA A 22 16.96 -26.97 -24.02
CA ALA A 22 17.02 -25.74 -24.82
C ALA A 22 15.81 -24.80 -24.71
N ILE A 23 14.82 -25.05 -23.82
CA ILE A 23 13.68 -24.15 -23.61
C ILE A 23 13.35 -24.05 -22.13
N CYS A 24 14.30 -23.66 -21.29
CA CYS A 24 14.01 -23.12 -19.96
C CYS A 24 14.42 -21.66 -19.94
N GLY A 25 13.63 -20.84 -20.65
CA GLY A 25 13.60 -19.42 -20.43
C GLY A 25 13.04 -19.20 -19.00
N CYS A 26 13.92 -18.95 -18.04
CA CYS A 26 13.53 -18.43 -16.75
C CYS A 26 12.93 -17.03 -16.97
N THR A 27 11.63 -16.98 -17.25
CA THR A 27 10.87 -15.78 -16.91
C THR A 27 10.77 -15.77 -15.40
N GLY A 28 11.68 -15.02 -14.77
CA GLY A 28 11.61 -14.71 -13.35
C GLY A 28 10.32 -13.94 -13.09
N TYR A 29 9.28 -14.66 -12.65
CA TYR A 29 8.18 -14.04 -11.94
C TYR A 29 8.70 -13.68 -10.54
N GLY A 30 9.37 -12.53 -10.46
CA GLY A 30 9.53 -11.84 -9.20
C GLY A 30 8.14 -11.46 -8.68
N PRO A 31 7.89 -11.50 -7.37
CA PRO A 31 6.68 -10.92 -6.82
C PRO A 31 6.66 -9.45 -7.23
N SER A 32 5.79 -9.10 -8.15
CA SER A 32 5.52 -7.71 -8.51
C SER A 32 4.81 -7.09 -7.33
N THR A 33 5.57 -6.47 -6.46
CA THR A 33 5.06 -5.45 -5.54
C THR A 33 4.42 -4.40 -6.43
N PRO A 34 3.11 -4.10 -6.31
CA PRO A 34 2.52 -3.02 -7.09
C PRO A 34 3.31 -1.75 -6.77
N PRO A 35 3.71 -0.96 -7.77
CA PRO A 35 4.42 0.29 -7.52
C PRO A 35 3.52 1.16 -6.64
N ALA A 36 4.03 1.57 -5.48
CA ALA A 36 3.40 2.60 -4.70
C ALA A 36 3.30 3.83 -5.59
N THR A 37 2.10 4.15 -6.03
CA THR A 37 1.84 5.33 -6.86
C THR A 37 2.07 6.56 -5.98
N THR A 38 3.30 7.05 -5.96
CA THR A 38 3.63 8.33 -5.35
C THR A 38 3.05 9.41 -6.27
N GLN A 39 1.88 9.89 -5.92
CA GLN A 39 1.32 11.06 -6.61
C GLN A 39 2.00 12.30 -6.03
N THR A 40 2.91 12.89 -6.80
CA THR A 40 3.44 14.23 -6.54
C THR A 40 2.34 15.24 -6.89
N GLN A 41 1.76 15.89 -5.89
CA GLN A 41 0.69 16.86 -6.10
C GLN A 41 1.22 18.29 -6.00
N VAL A 42 0.68 19.14 -6.89
CA VAL A 42 0.90 20.59 -6.97
C VAL A 42 0.31 21.30 -5.73
N PRO A 43 0.86 22.45 -5.27
CA PRO A 43 0.31 23.20 -4.13
C PRO A 43 -1.16 23.52 -4.35
N GLY A 44 -2.02 23.11 -3.42
CA GLY A 44 -3.47 23.30 -3.53
C GLY A 44 -4.22 22.39 -2.54
N ALA A 45 -5.41 22.01 -2.89
CA ALA A 45 -6.22 21.05 -2.15
C ALA A 45 -5.96 19.63 -2.67
N THR A 46 -5.71 18.70 -1.77
CA THR A 46 -5.49 17.27 -2.07
C THR A 46 -6.60 16.47 -1.43
N THR A 47 -7.21 15.54 -2.18
CA THR A 47 -8.28 14.69 -1.68
C THR A 47 -7.79 13.26 -1.46
N VAL A 48 -8.14 12.70 -0.29
CA VAL A 48 -8.03 11.28 0.04
C VAL A 48 -9.42 10.70 0.16
N ASN A 49 -9.75 9.72 -0.64
CA ASN A 49 -11.03 9.02 -0.55
C ASN A 49 -10.95 7.91 0.49
N ILE A 50 -11.98 7.76 1.30
CA ILE A 50 -12.19 6.62 2.18
C ILE A 50 -13.14 5.69 1.46
N GLN A 51 -12.64 4.55 0.98
CA GLN A 51 -13.42 3.62 0.17
C GLN A 51 -12.94 2.18 0.40
N ASN A 52 -13.89 1.25 0.50
CA ASN A 52 -13.61 -0.16 0.75
C ASN A 52 -12.77 -0.39 2.03
N PHE A 53 -13.06 0.35 3.10
CA PHE A 53 -12.32 0.32 4.36
C PHE A 53 -10.82 0.59 4.19
N ALA A 54 -10.48 1.52 3.30
CA ALA A 54 -9.10 1.96 3.04
C ALA A 54 -9.05 3.46 2.73
N PHE A 55 -7.93 4.09 3.04
CA PHE A 55 -7.61 5.44 2.55
C PHE A 55 -6.97 5.34 1.17
N ASN A 56 -7.48 6.10 0.21
CA ASN A 56 -7.01 6.05 -1.17
C ASN A 56 -6.70 7.46 -1.71
N PRO A 57 -5.44 7.76 -2.00
CA PRO A 57 -4.26 6.92 -1.77
C PRO A 57 -3.90 6.78 -0.27
N ALA A 58 -3.22 5.66 0.10
CA ALA A 58 -2.78 5.41 1.47
C ALA A 58 -1.51 6.21 1.85
N SER A 59 -0.80 6.78 0.89
CA SER A 59 0.35 7.64 1.11
C SER A 59 0.33 8.79 0.11
N ILE A 60 0.47 10.02 0.61
CA ILE A 60 0.55 11.23 -0.20
C ILE A 60 1.76 12.06 0.24
N SER A 61 2.38 12.77 -0.72
CA SER A 61 3.42 13.76 -0.45
C SER A 61 2.93 15.11 -0.95
N VAL A 62 2.92 16.10 -0.06
CA VAL A 62 2.38 17.43 -0.32
C VAL A 62 3.32 18.51 0.19
N PRO A 63 3.39 19.71 -0.42
CA PRO A 63 4.10 20.86 0.12
C PRO A 63 3.46 21.34 1.44
N LYS A 64 4.25 21.98 2.30
CA LYS A 64 3.72 22.70 3.46
C LYS A 64 2.66 23.73 3.04
N GLY A 65 1.67 23.96 3.89
CA GLY A 65 0.53 24.83 3.61
C GLY A 65 -0.59 24.16 2.79
N THR A 66 -0.42 22.88 2.41
CA THR A 66 -1.47 22.14 1.66
C THR A 66 -2.60 21.74 2.59
N THR A 67 -3.83 21.95 2.14
CA THR A 67 -5.03 21.40 2.78
C THR A 67 -5.34 20.03 2.21
N VAL A 68 -5.37 19.00 3.05
CA VAL A 68 -5.81 17.66 2.70
C VAL A 68 -7.26 17.48 3.13
N THR A 69 -8.09 16.97 2.22
CA THR A 69 -9.50 16.69 2.47
C THR A 69 -9.76 15.20 2.35
N TRP A 70 -10.29 14.60 3.39
CA TRP A 70 -10.76 13.21 3.38
C TRP A 70 -12.25 13.19 3.11
N VAL A 71 -12.70 12.31 2.21
CA VAL A 71 -14.11 12.15 1.84
C VAL A 71 -14.52 10.70 2.05
N ASN A 72 -15.52 10.45 2.88
CA ASN A 72 -16.04 9.11 3.08
C ASN A 72 -16.99 8.71 1.95
N GLN A 73 -16.62 7.71 1.17
CA GLN A 73 -17.42 7.11 0.11
C GLN A 73 -18.06 5.77 0.53
N ASP A 74 -17.63 5.19 1.68
CA ASP A 74 -18.21 3.98 2.23
C ASP A 74 -19.60 4.25 2.83
N THR A 75 -20.37 3.19 3.04
CA THR A 75 -21.62 3.23 3.78
C THR A 75 -21.43 3.21 5.28
N SER A 76 -20.25 2.77 5.75
CA SER A 76 -19.86 2.75 7.16
C SER A 76 -19.29 4.10 7.57
N ASP A 77 -19.47 4.43 8.84
CA ASP A 77 -18.86 5.62 9.44
C ASP A 77 -17.35 5.41 9.66
N HIS A 78 -16.58 6.46 9.42
CA HIS A 78 -15.14 6.49 9.69
C HIS A 78 -14.79 7.69 10.56
N GLN A 79 -13.68 7.61 11.29
CA GLN A 79 -13.15 8.72 12.06
C GLN A 79 -11.62 8.72 11.93
N ILE A 80 -11.07 9.85 11.52
CA ILE A 80 -9.64 10.00 11.30
C ILE A 80 -8.98 10.51 12.56
N ILE A 81 -7.89 9.87 12.96
CA ILE A 81 -7.04 10.33 14.05
C ILE A 81 -5.57 10.21 13.66
N ASN A 82 -4.80 11.26 13.89
CA ASN A 82 -3.35 11.25 13.70
C ASN A 82 -2.68 10.44 14.81
N ASP A 83 -1.73 9.58 14.43
CA ASP A 83 -0.87 8.88 15.37
C ASP A 83 0.18 9.87 15.90
N ALA A 84 0.00 10.33 17.13
CA ALA A 84 0.96 11.22 17.77
C ALA A 84 2.31 10.52 17.89
N GLN A 85 3.25 10.86 17.03
CA GLN A 85 4.64 10.38 17.12
C GLN A 85 5.42 11.27 18.10
N GLY A 86 5.74 10.73 19.26
CA GLY A 86 6.83 11.22 20.08
C GLY A 86 6.52 12.20 21.21
N SER A 87 5.28 12.53 21.51
CA SER A 87 4.94 13.32 22.69
C SER A 87 3.62 12.88 23.28
N ILE A 88 3.69 12.05 24.29
CA ILE A 88 2.55 11.58 25.12
C ILE A 88 1.81 12.73 25.83
N ALA A 89 2.28 13.96 25.69
CA ALA A 89 1.75 15.14 26.40
C ALA A 89 0.84 16.03 25.53
N GLN A 90 0.80 15.83 24.24
CA GLN A 90 -0.02 16.65 23.33
C GLN A 90 -0.81 15.71 22.43
N GLY A 91 -2.12 15.68 22.63
CA GLY A 91 -3.07 14.84 21.89
C GLY A 91 -2.86 14.83 20.37
N ALA A 92 -3.65 14.07 19.64
CA ALA A 92 -3.57 14.01 18.18
C ALA A 92 -3.53 15.40 17.57
N LEU A 93 -2.60 15.64 16.62
CA LEU A 93 -2.47 16.92 15.91
C LEU A 93 -3.77 17.25 15.16
N PHE A 94 -4.40 16.22 14.60
CA PHE A 94 -5.71 16.36 13.98
C PHE A 94 -6.58 15.13 14.28
N THR A 95 -7.86 15.38 14.40
CA THR A 95 -8.89 14.34 14.55
C THR A 95 -10.18 14.84 13.92
N SER A 96 -10.90 13.96 13.24
CA SER A 96 -12.24 14.27 12.73
C SER A 96 -13.31 13.89 13.75
N ASN A 97 -14.52 14.41 13.55
CA ASN A 97 -15.73 13.76 14.06
C ASN A 97 -16.00 12.46 13.28
N SER A 98 -17.04 11.71 13.67
CA SER A 98 -17.54 10.62 12.82
C SER A 98 -17.96 11.17 11.46
N LEU A 99 -17.47 10.52 10.40
CA LEU A 99 -17.74 10.85 9.01
C LEU A 99 -18.69 9.80 8.43
N PRO A 100 -20.01 10.04 8.39
CA PRO A 100 -20.93 9.19 7.66
C PRO A 100 -20.69 9.29 6.15
N LYS A 101 -21.31 8.43 5.36
CA LYS A 101 -21.18 8.44 3.90
C LYS A 101 -21.41 9.85 3.32
N GLY A 102 -20.49 10.30 2.47
CA GLY A 102 -20.50 11.60 1.82
C GLY A 102 -19.95 12.75 2.69
N ALA A 103 -19.71 12.52 3.98
CA ALA A 103 -19.08 13.53 4.82
C ALA A 103 -17.59 13.67 4.53
N SER A 104 -17.05 14.85 4.83
CA SER A 104 -15.65 15.17 4.64
C SER A 104 -15.04 15.85 5.86
N TYR A 105 -13.72 15.74 5.96
CA TYR A 105 -12.89 16.42 6.95
C TYR A 105 -11.67 17.02 6.25
N SER A 106 -11.24 18.19 6.64
CA SER A 106 -10.08 18.85 6.05
C SER A 106 -9.11 19.32 7.13
N PHE A 107 -7.80 19.23 6.84
CA PHE A 107 -6.75 19.72 7.70
C PHE A 107 -5.62 20.33 6.85
N THR A 108 -5.09 21.50 7.29
CA THR A 108 -3.97 22.18 6.62
C THR A 108 -2.65 21.87 7.32
N PHE A 109 -1.68 21.38 6.56
CA PHE A 109 -0.38 20.97 7.07
C PHE A 109 0.64 22.10 6.94
N GLU A 110 0.86 22.85 8.02
CA GLU A 110 1.76 24.03 8.04
C GLU A 110 3.23 23.68 8.25
N ASN A 111 3.55 22.51 8.75
CA ASN A 111 4.92 22.12 9.08
C ASN A 111 5.36 20.90 8.26
N PRO A 112 6.62 20.88 7.73
CA PRO A 112 7.19 19.67 7.14
C PRO A 112 7.26 18.53 8.15
N GLY A 113 7.05 17.29 7.68
CA GLY A 113 7.09 16.12 8.54
C GLY A 113 6.32 14.93 7.97
N THR A 114 6.37 13.82 8.70
CA THR A 114 5.62 12.61 8.38
C THR A 114 4.49 12.45 9.39
N TYR A 115 3.28 12.35 8.90
CA TYR A 115 2.05 12.33 9.68
C TYR A 115 1.28 11.03 9.45
N PRO A 116 1.62 9.95 10.17
CA PRO A 116 0.82 8.72 10.13
C PRO A 116 -0.53 8.96 10.80
N TYR A 117 -1.56 8.31 10.28
CA TYR A 117 -2.91 8.36 10.82
C TYR A 117 -3.66 7.07 10.55
N HIS A 118 -4.73 6.88 11.29
CA HIS A 118 -5.59 5.70 11.13
C HIS A 118 -7.07 6.07 11.34
N CYS A 119 -7.95 5.11 11.06
CA CYS A 119 -9.35 5.21 11.45
C CYS A 119 -9.52 4.67 12.87
N SER A 120 -10.02 5.49 13.82
CA SER A 120 -10.21 5.06 15.21
C SER A 120 -11.27 3.96 15.36
N ILE A 121 -12.24 3.90 14.44
CA ILE A 121 -13.31 2.90 14.43
C ILE A 121 -12.80 1.58 13.80
N HIS A 122 -11.86 1.67 12.84
CA HIS A 122 -11.29 0.55 12.10
C HIS A 122 -9.75 0.62 12.13
N PRO A 123 -9.08 0.22 13.22
CA PRO A 123 -7.64 0.49 13.44
C PRO A 123 -6.68 -0.18 12.44
N SER A 124 -7.17 -1.12 11.64
CA SER A 124 -6.41 -1.71 10.51
C SER A 124 -6.23 -0.75 9.34
N MET A 125 -7.11 0.26 9.20
CA MET A 125 -7.04 1.29 8.17
C MET A 125 -5.99 2.32 8.57
N LYS A 126 -4.83 2.29 7.92
CA LYS A 126 -3.69 3.16 8.20
C LYS A 126 -3.23 3.87 6.93
N ALA A 127 -2.73 5.08 7.10
CA ALA A 127 -2.21 5.88 5.99
C ALA A 127 -1.21 6.94 6.50
N THR A 128 -0.59 7.68 5.57
CA THR A 128 0.44 8.66 5.91
C THR A 128 0.37 9.86 4.98
N VAL A 129 0.48 11.06 5.56
CA VAL A 129 0.78 12.29 4.82
C VAL A 129 2.24 12.66 5.06
N ILE A 130 3.00 12.89 3.97
CA ILE A 130 4.38 13.37 4.00
C ILE A 130 4.33 14.83 3.54
N VAL A 131 4.79 15.74 4.38
CA VAL A 131 4.82 17.18 4.10
C VAL A 131 6.27 17.62 3.86
N THR A 132 6.51 18.27 2.73
CA THR A 132 7.84 18.73 2.29
C THR A 132 7.96 20.25 2.26
#